data_8213ae0009ea3a90a53409d5b17e050f
#
_entry.id   8213ae0009ea3a90a53409d5b17e050f
#
_cell.length_a   1.000
_cell.length_b   1.000
_cell.length_c   1.000
_cell.angle_alpha   90.00
_cell.angle_beta   90.00
_cell.angle_gamma   90.00
#
_symmetry.space_group_name_H-M   'P 1'
#
loop_
_entity.id
_entity.type
_entity.pdbx_description
1 polymer ?
#
loop_
_entity_poly.entity_id
_entity_poly.type
_entity_poly.pdbx_seq_one_letter_code
_entity_poly.pdbx_strand_id
1 'polypeptide(L)'
;MNYFSTLFFLLFSIAFTANGEKLAIPALPIDTTKTYQIELVDGTEFIGILLSLDSTNMEIKTSSIPKIQISLATIKKMKVIENKMVFKGATAIPNPNPTRYLFAPSAFNLKKGEGYYQNTYLVLNSINYGITDHFSIGGSLELISTFSTIGKSWSPIYMFTPKIGYEVAKNVNVGAGLLIANMGLQHGVQLAYGLVTYGNPENNVTLALSTGWAEGHYLKNPPITLNGMFRMGRRTSFITENWIVPSIGTLYSYGVRFFGSKISVDLGFLNNKDIMKGILIGIPYVDFVVKF
;
A
#
# COMPACT_ATOMS: atom_id res chain seq x y z
N MET A 1 -3.23 21.90 -33.22
CA MET A 1 -2.17 20.95 -33.64
C MET A 1 -1.29 20.75 -32.42
N ASN A 2 -1.48 19.85 -31.85
CA ASN A 2 -1.27 18.73 -30.91
C ASN A 2 0.08 18.71 -30.20
N TYR A 3 0.25 19.61 -29.21
CA TYR A 3 1.34 19.51 -28.22
C TYR A 3 1.02 18.51 -27.08
N PHE A 4 -0.20 18.00 -27.01
CA PHE A 4 -0.66 17.08 -25.97
C PHE A 4 -0.15 15.63 -26.15
N SER A 5 0.11 15.23 -27.38
CA SER A 5 0.58 13.86 -27.69
C SER A 5 2.05 13.65 -27.35
N THR A 6 2.86 14.72 -27.34
CA THR A 6 4.31 14.63 -27.12
C THR A 6 4.65 14.58 -25.63
N LEU A 7 3.84 15.18 -24.76
CA LEU A 7 4.09 15.19 -23.31
C LEU A 7 3.72 13.86 -22.65
N PHE A 8 2.71 13.15 -23.20
CA PHE A 8 2.31 11.84 -22.68
C PHE A 8 3.36 10.75 -22.97
N PHE A 9 4.09 10.87 -24.09
CA PHE A 9 5.20 9.96 -24.42
C PHE A 9 6.48 10.24 -23.64
N LEU A 10 6.71 11.47 -23.19
CA LEU A 10 7.93 11.82 -22.45
C LEU A 10 7.91 11.37 -20.98
N LEU A 11 6.73 11.20 -20.39
CA LEU A 11 6.59 10.69 -19.02
C LEU A 11 6.69 9.15 -18.92
N PHE A 12 6.53 8.45 -20.05
CA PHE A 12 6.67 6.99 -20.11
C PHE A 12 8.04 6.52 -20.59
N SER A 13 8.88 7.41 -21.08
CA SER A 13 10.23 7.09 -21.54
C SER A 13 11.33 7.34 -20.49
N ILE A 14 11.01 7.23 -19.19
CA ILE A 14 12.03 6.82 -18.23
C ILE A 14 12.28 5.34 -18.52
N ALA A 15 12.99 5.09 -19.62
CA ALA A 15 13.52 3.81 -19.95
C ALA A 15 14.31 3.31 -18.74
N PHE A 16 13.87 2.20 -18.20
CA PHE A 16 14.74 1.31 -17.44
C PHE A 16 15.90 0.94 -18.36
N THR A 17 16.96 1.72 -18.35
CA THR A 17 18.26 1.23 -18.78
C THR A 17 18.65 0.20 -17.73
N ALA A 18 18.32 -1.04 -18.01
CA ALA A 18 18.85 -2.19 -17.33
C ALA A 18 20.37 -2.22 -17.68
N ASN A 19 21.16 -1.47 -16.94
CA ASN A 19 22.58 -1.72 -16.87
C ASN A 19 22.71 -3.11 -16.25
N GLY A 20 23.19 -4.05 -17.05
CA GLY A 20 23.58 -5.38 -16.60
C GLY A 20 24.80 -5.27 -15.70
N GLU A 21 24.62 -4.77 -14.49
CA GLU A 21 25.59 -4.96 -13.43
C GLU A 21 25.67 -6.46 -13.14
N LYS A 22 26.79 -7.07 -13.52
CA LYS A 22 27.18 -8.37 -12.98
C LYS A 22 27.15 -8.24 -11.48
N LEU A 23 26.18 -8.91 -10.84
CA LEU A 23 26.08 -8.95 -9.39
C LEU A 23 27.40 -9.54 -8.88
N ALA A 24 28.22 -8.69 -8.27
CA ALA A 24 29.20 -9.15 -7.32
C ALA A 24 28.36 -9.75 -6.17
N ILE A 25 28.30 -11.10 -6.08
CA ILE A 25 27.76 -11.75 -4.91
C ILE A 25 28.65 -11.26 -3.77
N PRO A 26 28.15 -10.40 -2.85
CA PRO A 26 28.97 -10.02 -1.72
C PRO A 26 29.35 -11.34 -1.04
N ALA A 27 30.59 -11.48 -0.57
CA ALA A 27 30.99 -12.53 0.33
C ALA A 27 30.25 -12.34 1.66
N LEU A 28 28.95 -12.59 1.64
CA LEU A 28 28.10 -12.55 2.82
C LEU A 28 28.50 -13.76 3.67
N PRO A 29 28.86 -13.56 4.94
CA PRO A 29 29.05 -14.68 5.84
C PRO A 29 27.78 -15.52 5.79
N ILE A 30 27.94 -16.82 5.50
CA ILE A 30 26.84 -17.77 5.44
C ILE A 30 26.16 -17.77 6.80
N ASP A 31 24.98 -17.20 6.89
CA ASP A 31 24.19 -17.19 8.11
C ASP A 31 23.00 -18.13 7.90
N THR A 32 23.16 -19.36 8.33
CA THR A 32 22.11 -20.39 8.25
C THR A 32 20.90 -20.12 9.12
N THR A 33 20.94 -19.05 9.93
CA THR A 33 19.79 -18.62 10.75
C THR A 33 18.87 -17.67 10.00
N LYS A 34 19.36 -17.05 8.90
CA LYS A 34 18.60 -16.09 8.11
C LYS A 34 17.77 -16.77 7.04
N THR A 35 16.66 -16.14 6.71
CA THR A 35 15.82 -16.53 5.57
C THR A 35 16.14 -15.61 4.40
N TYR A 36 16.35 -16.21 3.25
CA TYR A 36 16.69 -15.52 2.01
C TYR A 36 15.53 -15.57 1.03
N GLN A 37 15.32 -14.49 0.32
CA GLN A 37 14.51 -14.41 -0.89
C GLN A 37 15.47 -14.41 -2.08
N ILE A 38 15.31 -15.37 -2.97
CA ILE A 38 16.16 -15.60 -4.13
C ILE A 38 15.28 -15.53 -5.37
N GLU A 39 15.60 -14.60 -6.27
CA GLU A 39 14.96 -14.42 -7.57
C GLU A 39 15.92 -14.92 -8.65
N LEU A 40 15.47 -15.84 -9.48
CA LEU A 40 16.23 -16.36 -10.61
C LEU A 40 16.03 -15.48 -11.86
N VAL A 41 16.89 -15.65 -12.86
CA VAL A 41 16.81 -14.91 -14.14
C VAL A 41 15.54 -15.21 -14.94
N ASP A 42 14.92 -16.38 -14.76
CA ASP A 42 13.64 -16.75 -15.36
C ASP A 42 12.41 -16.20 -14.60
N GLY A 43 12.63 -15.43 -13.52
CA GLY A 43 11.58 -14.89 -12.66
C GLY A 43 11.10 -15.86 -11.56
N THR A 44 11.63 -17.08 -11.49
CA THR A 44 11.31 -18.02 -10.38
C THR A 44 11.82 -17.44 -9.05
N GLU A 45 11.02 -17.57 -8.02
CA GLU A 45 11.32 -17.00 -6.71
C GLU A 45 11.31 -18.10 -5.63
N PHE A 46 12.38 -18.19 -4.87
CA PHE A 46 12.49 -19.08 -3.71
C PHE A 46 12.60 -18.27 -2.42
N ILE A 47 11.96 -18.76 -1.36
CA ILE A 47 12.15 -18.27 0.00
C ILE A 47 12.55 -19.42 0.87
N GLY A 48 13.74 -19.35 1.47
CA GLY A 48 14.27 -20.45 2.25
C GLY A 48 15.46 -20.07 3.13
N ILE A 49 15.89 -21.04 3.92
CA ILE A 49 17.10 -20.96 4.74
C ILE A 49 18.25 -21.51 3.92
N LEU A 50 19.38 -20.83 3.92
CA LEU A 50 20.61 -21.30 3.28
C LEU A 50 21.17 -22.48 4.07
N LEU A 51 21.38 -23.61 3.41
CA LEU A 51 22.00 -24.81 3.97
C LEU A 51 23.49 -24.83 3.72
N SER A 52 23.89 -24.62 2.46
CA SER A 52 25.30 -24.58 2.03
C SER A 52 25.46 -23.64 0.84
N LEU A 53 26.67 -23.14 0.66
CA LEU A 53 27.08 -22.33 -0.48
C LEU A 53 28.49 -22.78 -0.90
N ASP A 54 28.65 -23.15 -2.16
CA ASP A 54 29.95 -23.42 -2.79
C ASP A 54 30.21 -22.40 -3.92
N SER A 55 31.27 -22.58 -4.70
CA SER A 55 31.67 -21.70 -5.77
C SER A 55 30.70 -21.65 -6.96
N THR A 56 29.83 -22.64 -7.10
CA THR A 56 28.96 -22.82 -8.27
C THR A 56 27.50 -22.96 -7.91
N ASN A 57 27.18 -23.45 -6.71
CA ASN A 57 25.83 -23.76 -6.29
C ASN A 57 25.55 -23.26 -4.88
N MET A 58 24.29 -23.03 -4.62
CA MET A 58 23.78 -22.88 -3.27
C MET A 58 22.69 -23.91 -2.99
N GLU A 59 22.64 -24.38 -1.76
CA GLU A 59 21.57 -25.25 -1.28
C GLU A 59 20.70 -24.49 -0.32
N ILE A 60 19.38 -24.55 -0.52
CA ILE A 60 18.41 -23.93 0.34
C ILE A 60 17.36 -24.94 0.80
N LYS A 61 16.82 -24.69 1.99
CA LYS A 61 15.64 -25.37 2.52
C LYS A 61 14.46 -24.42 2.47
N THR A 62 13.40 -24.79 1.75
CA THR A 62 12.14 -24.07 1.76
C THR A 62 11.16 -24.71 2.75
N SER A 63 9.99 -24.10 2.93
CA SER A 63 8.92 -24.67 3.76
C SER A 63 8.35 -25.99 3.23
N SER A 64 8.44 -26.21 1.91
CA SER A 64 7.81 -27.36 1.24
C SER A 64 8.84 -28.39 0.74
N ILE A 65 10.06 -27.96 0.49
CA ILE A 65 11.12 -28.80 -0.07
C ILE A 65 12.32 -28.75 0.87
N PRO A 66 12.75 -29.90 1.40
CA PRO A 66 13.83 -29.98 2.37
C PRO A 66 15.18 -29.53 1.85
N LYS A 67 15.43 -29.70 0.54
CA LYS A 67 16.69 -29.33 -0.10
C LYS A 67 16.46 -28.99 -1.57
N ILE A 68 16.88 -27.80 -1.99
CA ILE A 68 16.90 -27.35 -3.39
C ILE A 68 18.32 -26.90 -3.68
N GLN A 69 18.90 -27.38 -4.75
CA GLN A 69 20.16 -26.90 -5.27
C GLN A 69 19.90 -25.88 -6.38
N ILE A 70 20.52 -24.70 -6.28
CA ILE A 70 20.37 -23.57 -7.20
C ILE A 70 21.75 -23.20 -7.70
N SER A 71 21.93 -23.14 -9.01
CA SER A 71 23.18 -22.64 -9.60
C SER A 71 23.30 -21.14 -9.36
N LEU A 72 24.45 -20.68 -8.88
CA LEU A 72 24.72 -19.24 -8.67
C LEU A 72 24.58 -18.42 -9.95
N ALA A 73 24.88 -19.02 -11.12
CA ALA A 73 24.74 -18.36 -12.42
C ALA A 73 23.27 -18.03 -12.78
N THR A 74 22.31 -18.71 -12.18
CA THR A 74 20.87 -18.46 -12.42
C THR A 74 20.26 -17.47 -11.45
N ILE A 75 21.00 -16.99 -10.45
CA ILE A 75 20.50 -16.06 -9.45
C ILE A 75 20.56 -14.63 -10.01
N LYS A 76 19.41 -14.00 -10.14
CA LYS A 76 19.28 -12.60 -10.49
C LYS A 76 19.42 -11.68 -9.27
N LYS A 77 18.85 -12.10 -8.15
CA LYS A 77 18.82 -11.29 -6.92
C LYS A 77 18.68 -12.16 -5.69
N MET A 78 19.40 -11.80 -4.63
CA MET A 78 19.30 -12.43 -3.32
C MET A 78 19.20 -11.37 -2.23
N LYS A 79 18.27 -11.55 -1.28
CA LYS A 79 18.05 -10.65 -0.14
C LYS A 79 17.83 -11.44 1.13
N VAL A 80 18.31 -10.92 2.24
CA VAL A 80 17.94 -11.42 3.58
C VAL A 80 16.54 -10.90 3.91
N ILE A 81 15.68 -11.78 4.38
CA ILE A 81 14.40 -11.40 4.97
C ILE A 81 14.62 -11.27 6.47
N GLU A 82 14.77 -10.04 6.94
CA GLU A 82 15.06 -9.77 8.36
C GLU A 82 13.89 -10.14 9.28
N ASN A 83 12.66 -10.01 8.80
CA ASN A 83 11.46 -10.34 9.57
C ASN A 83 10.82 -11.63 9.04
N LYS A 84 11.12 -12.75 9.69
CA LYS A 84 10.45 -14.04 9.44
C LYS A 84 8.98 -13.93 9.82
N MET A 85 8.12 -13.89 8.82
CA MET A 85 6.72 -14.15 9.01
C MET A 85 6.41 -15.59 8.59
N VAL A 86 5.67 -16.31 9.42
CA VAL A 86 5.19 -17.66 9.12
C VAL A 86 3.67 -17.62 8.99
N PHE A 87 3.16 -18.10 7.87
CA PHE A 87 1.74 -18.26 7.66
C PHE A 87 1.44 -19.72 7.31
N LYS A 88 0.65 -20.39 8.17
CA LYS A 88 0.30 -21.84 8.04
C LYS A 88 1.54 -22.70 7.83
N GLY A 89 2.60 -22.51 8.62
CA GLY A 89 3.82 -23.30 8.58
C GLY A 89 4.80 -22.95 7.45
N ALA A 90 4.46 -22.03 6.55
CA ALA A 90 5.30 -21.61 5.45
C ALA A 90 5.77 -20.15 5.60
N THR A 91 6.98 -19.86 5.14
CA THR A 91 7.50 -18.48 5.10
C THR A 91 6.61 -17.61 4.20
N ALA A 92 6.21 -16.46 4.72
CA ALA A 92 5.35 -15.49 4.05
C ALA A 92 6.03 -14.12 3.98
N ILE A 93 5.65 -13.31 3.01
CA ILE A 93 6.11 -11.94 2.87
C ILE A 93 5.26 -11.07 3.80
N PRO A 94 5.88 -10.23 4.68
CA PRO A 94 5.14 -9.26 5.46
C PRO A 94 4.35 -8.29 4.58
N ASN A 95 3.20 -7.84 5.07
CA ASN A 95 2.43 -6.80 4.38
C ASN A 95 3.25 -5.50 4.27
N PRO A 96 3.56 -5.01 3.07
CA PRO A 96 4.37 -3.80 2.91
C PRO A 96 3.61 -2.51 3.25
N ASN A 97 2.27 -2.55 3.28
CA ASN A 97 1.41 -1.38 3.44
C ASN A 97 0.35 -1.55 4.54
N PRO A 98 0.75 -1.76 5.82
CA PRO A 98 -0.19 -1.90 6.93
C PRO A 98 -0.82 -0.55 7.35
N THR A 99 -0.29 0.58 6.88
CA THR A 99 -0.65 1.93 7.33
C THR A 99 -1.96 2.44 6.73
N ARG A 100 -2.55 1.69 5.78
CA ARG A 100 -3.79 2.01 5.09
C ARG A 100 -4.60 0.75 4.73
N TYR A 101 -5.88 0.96 4.48
CA TYR A 101 -6.76 0.01 3.80
C TYR A 101 -6.79 0.31 2.29
N LEU A 102 -7.92 0.63 1.69
CA LEU A 102 -7.95 1.12 0.31
C LEU A 102 -7.53 2.61 0.25
N PHE A 103 -8.23 3.45 1.00
CA PHE A 103 -7.96 4.88 1.20
C PHE A 103 -7.78 5.25 2.67
N ALA A 104 -8.65 4.70 3.55
CA ALA A 104 -8.66 5.03 4.96
C ALA A 104 -7.37 4.59 5.65
N PRO A 105 -6.82 5.42 6.56
CA PRO A 105 -5.64 5.07 7.32
C PRO A 105 -5.94 4.04 8.42
N SER A 106 -4.92 3.28 8.78
CA SER A 106 -4.81 2.62 10.08
C SER A 106 -3.99 3.48 11.06
N ALA A 107 -3.91 3.08 12.34
CA ALA A 107 -3.06 3.75 13.32
C ALA A 107 -1.57 3.37 13.21
N PHE A 108 -1.21 2.40 12.37
CA PHE A 108 0.20 2.13 12.07
C PHE A 108 0.79 3.30 11.29
N ASN A 109 2.05 3.66 11.60
CA ASN A 109 2.79 4.67 10.87
C ASN A 109 3.83 4.04 9.92
N LEU A 110 4.23 4.83 8.92
CA LEU A 110 5.49 4.63 8.23
C LEU A 110 6.63 4.95 9.20
N LYS A 111 7.71 4.20 9.15
CA LYS A 111 8.93 4.53 9.88
C LYS A 111 9.63 5.72 9.22
N LYS A 112 10.51 6.39 9.98
CA LYS A 112 11.34 7.46 9.45
C LYS A 112 12.08 7.01 8.19
N GLY A 113 11.90 7.75 7.10
CA GLY A 113 12.55 7.47 5.82
C GLY A 113 11.83 6.45 4.95
N GLU A 114 10.79 5.77 5.44
CA GLU A 114 9.93 4.93 4.61
C GLU A 114 8.89 5.76 3.88
N GLY A 115 8.60 5.36 2.66
CA GLY A 115 7.53 5.98 1.87
C GLY A 115 6.88 4.99 0.94
N TYR A 116 5.74 5.39 0.38
CA TYR A 116 5.12 4.69 -0.73
C TYR A 116 4.46 5.66 -1.71
N TYR A 117 4.47 5.26 -2.96
CA TYR A 117 3.66 5.82 -4.03
C TYR A 117 2.46 4.91 -4.25
N GLN A 118 1.26 5.49 -4.35
CA GLN A 118 0.03 4.80 -4.69
C GLN A 118 -0.60 5.46 -5.92
N ASN A 119 -1.04 4.63 -6.85
CA ASN A 119 -1.84 5.07 -7.99
C ASN A 119 -3.17 4.34 -7.99
N THR A 120 -4.26 5.10 -7.96
CA THR A 120 -5.62 4.57 -8.00
C THR A 120 -6.28 4.94 -9.31
N TYR A 121 -6.85 3.96 -10.01
CA TYR A 121 -7.51 4.09 -11.31
C TYR A 121 -6.65 4.75 -12.40
N LEU A 122 -5.32 4.71 -12.29
CA LEU A 122 -4.35 5.37 -13.15
C LEU A 122 -4.39 6.92 -13.10
N VAL A 123 -5.30 7.52 -12.37
CA VAL A 123 -5.52 8.97 -12.37
C VAL A 123 -5.21 9.65 -11.04
N LEU A 124 -5.54 9.03 -9.90
CA LEU A 124 -5.25 9.58 -8.59
C LEU A 124 -3.88 9.08 -8.12
N ASN A 125 -2.94 10.00 -7.98
CA ASN A 125 -1.55 9.74 -7.60
C ASN A 125 -1.31 10.24 -6.19
N SER A 126 -0.77 9.40 -5.33
CA SER A 126 -0.52 9.70 -3.92
C SER A 126 0.90 9.36 -3.55
N ILE A 127 1.52 10.19 -2.72
CA ILE A 127 2.81 9.93 -2.09
C ILE A 127 2.61 10.07 -0.58
N ASN A 128 3.11 9.10 0.17
CA ASN A 128 3.10 9.11 1.63
C ASN A 128 4.51 8.86 2.15
N TYR A 129 4.93 9.60 3.20
CA TYR A 129 6.27 9.54 3.71
C TYR A 129 6.32 9.67 5.24
N GLY A 130 7.12 8.84 5.88
CA GLY A 130 7.40 8.88 7.31
C GLY A 130 8.49 9.89 7.65
N ILE A 131 8.10 11.01 8.27
CA ILE A 131 9.04 12.04 8.75
C ILE A 131 9.74 11.55 10.02
N THR A 132 8.99 10.90 10.88
CA THR A 132 9.48 10.20 12.08
C THR A 132 8.80 8.84 12.18
N ASP A 133 9.16 8.00 13.14
CA ASP A 133 8.49 6.72 13.37
C ASP A 133 7.01 6.87 13.79
N HIS A 134 6.62 8.07 14.20
CA HIS A 134 5.28 8.38 14.72
C HIS A 134 4.52 9.42 13.92
N PHE A 135 5.16 10.10 12.97
CA PHE A 135 4.56 11.15 12.17
C PHE A 135 4.83 10.91 10.68
N SER A 136 3.77 10.89 9.90
CA SER A 136 3.80 10.75 8.45
C SER A 136 2.95 11.84 7.78
N ILE A 137 3.32 12.18 6.56
CA ILE A 137 2.57 13.08 5.70
C ILE A 137 2.20 12.36 4.41
N GLY A 138 1.03 12.67 3.88
CA GLY A 138 0.57 12.18 2.58
C GLY A 138 0.05 13.32 1.72
N GLY A 139 0.22 13.18 0.42
CA GLY A 139 -0.35 14.08 -0.57
C GLY A 139 -0.84 13.29 -1.78
N SER A 140 -1.98 13.71 -2.33
CA SER A 140 -2.57 13.11 -3.52
C SER A 140 -2.99 14.16 -4.52
N LEU A 141 -2.86 13.85 -5.80
CA LEU A 141 -3.29 14.69 -6.90
C LEU A 141 -3.97 13.84 -7.99
N GLU A 142 -5.16 14.26 -8.39
CA GLU A 142 -5.84 13.69 -9.56
C GLU A 142 -5.38 14.45 -10.81
N LEU A 143 -4.85 13.73 -11.81
CA LEU A 143 -4.16 14.35 -12.94
C LEU A 143 -5.12 14.83 -14.04
N ILE A 144 -6.14 14.05 -14.37
CA ILE A 144 -6.98 14.33 -15.54
C ILE A 144 -7.77 15.62 -15.33
N SER A 145 -8.57 15.73 -14.26
CA SER A 145 -9.36 16.93 -13.99
C SER A 145 -8.47 18.12 -13.72
N THR A 146 -7.39 17.93 -12.97
CA THR A 146 -6.44 19.00 -12.63
C THR A 146 -5.87 19.65 -13.87
N PHE A 147 -5.44 18.85 -14.87
CA PHE A 147 -4.84 19.41 -16.10
C PHE A 147 -5.85 19.79 -17.16
N SER A 148 -7.03 19.15 -17.21
CA SER A 148 -8.07 19.51 -18.19
C SER A 148 -8.75 20.84 -17.93
N THR A 149 -8.65 21.37 -16.72
CA THR A 149 -9.23 22.67 -16.31
C THR A 149 -8.26 23.85 -16.41
N ILE A 150 -7.00 23.62 -16.82
CA ILE A 150 -6.04 24.71 -17.04
C ILE A 150 -6.57 25.66 -18.12
N GLY A 151 -6.60 26.96 -17.81
CA GLY A 151 -7.13 28.00 -18.70
C GLY A 151 -8.64 28.24 -18.60
N LYS A 152 -9.34 27.51 -17.73
CA LYS A 152 -10.72 27.73 -17.31
C LYS A 152 -10.71 28.07 -15.80
N SER A 153 -11.80 27.82 -15.10
CA SER A 153 -11.77 27.86 -13.62
C SER A 153 -10.96 26.69 -13.11
N TRP A 154 -9.66 26.89 -12.88
CA TRP A 154 -8.77 25.83 -12.41
C TRP A 154 -9.18 25.35 -11.02
N SER A 155 -9.61 24.12 -10.92
CA SER A 155 -10.04 23.48 -9.67
C SER A 155 -9.37 22.10 -9.53
N PRO A 156 -8.14 22.06 -9.01
CA PRO A 156 -7.40 20.82 -8.86
C PRO A 156 -8.04 19.91 -7.81
N ILE A 157 -8.09 18.59 -8.09
CA ILE A 157 -8.49 17.60 -7.11
C ILE A 157 -7.23 17.12 -6.39
N TYR A 158 -7.13 17.47 -5.10
CA TYR A 158 -5.98 17.09 -4.27
C TYR A 158 -6.40 16.72 -2.85
N MET A 159 -5.52 16.00 -2.16
CA MET A 159 -5.65 15.71 -0.74
C MET A 159 -4.30 15.92 -0.04
N PHE A 160 -4.34 16.35 1.22
CA PHE A 160 -3.21 16.41 2.12
C PHE A 160 -3.58 15.72 3.45
N THR A 161 -2.74 14.79 3.90
CA THR A 161 -3.09 13.86 4.98
C THR A 161 -1.94 13.65 5.97
N PRO A 162 -1.65 14.64 6.84
CA PRO A 162 -0.73 14.42 7.96
C PRO A 162 -1.36 13.50 9.00
N LYS A 163 -0.56 12.59 9.58
CA LYS A 163 -1.00 11.60 10.55
C LYS A 163 0.08 11.32 11.59
N ILE A 164 -0.35 11.20 12.84
CA ILE A 164 0.46 10.65 13.95
C ILE A 164 -0.15 9.32 14.41
N GLY A 165 0.68 8.43 14.97
CA GLY A 165 0.22 7.16 15.54
C GLY A 165 1.22 6.56 16.51
N TYR A 166 0.71 5.87 17.54
CA TYR A 166 1.49 5.28 18.61
C TYR A 166 0.89 3.93 19.02
N GLU A 167 1.76 2.97 19.33
CA GLU A 167 1.35 1.76 20.04
C GLU A 167 1.23 2.09 21.53
N VAL A 168 0.02 1.99 22.09
CA VAL A 168 -0.26 2.31 23.50
C VAL A 168 -0.38 1.08 24.38
N ALA A 169 -0.63 -0.08 23.77
CA ALA A 169 -0.60 -1.39 24.40
C ALA A 169 -0.32 -2.46 23.34
N LYS A 170 -0.01 -3.68 23.78
CA LYS A 170 0.19 -4.80 22.83
C LYS A 170 -1.02 -4.95 21.91
N ASN A 171 -0.78 -4.85 20.60
CA ASN A 171 -1.80 -4.89 19.55
C ASN A 171 -2.84 -3.75 19.60
N VAL A 172 -2.60 -2.67 20.33
CA VAL A 172 -3.49 -1.50 20.36
C VAL A 172 -2.69 -0.28 19.92
N ASN A 173 -3.04 0.27 18.78
CA ASN A 173 -2.46 1.48 18.25
C ASN A 173 -3.53 2.57 18.21
N VAL A 174 -3.14 3.79 18.56
CA VAL A 174 -3.99 4.98 18.46
C VAL A 174 -3.34 5.98 17.52
N GLY A 175 -4.14 6.77 16.86
CA GLY A 175 -3.62 7.79 15.97
C GLY A 175 -4.61 8.93 15.77
N ALA A 176 -4.10 10.02 15.23
CA ALA A 176 -4.89 11.17 14.82
C ALA A 176 -4.31 11.76 13.53
N GLY A 177 -5.13 12.46 12.79
CA GLY A 177 -4.67 13.10 11.56
C GLY A 177 -5.67 14.10 11.03
N LEU A 178 -5.29 14.70 9.91
CA LEU A 178 -6.14 15.60 9.15
C LEU A 178 -6.31 15.06 7.74
N LEU A 179 -7.48 15.29 7.17
CA LEU A 179 -7.77 15.17 5.76
C LEU A 179 -8.18 16.55 5.26
N ILE A 180 -7.32 17.16 4.45
CA ILE A 180 -7.60 18.42 3.77
C ILE A 180 -7.68 18.09 2.29
N ALA A 181 -8.86 18.22 1.70
CA ALA A 181 -9.10 17.81 0.31
C ALA A 181 -9.90 18.86 -0.43
N ASN A 182 -9.53 19.11 -1.69
CA ASN A 182 -10.39 19.70 -2.68
C ASN A 182 -10.77 18.61 -3.68
N MET A 183 -12.05 18.36 -3.82
CA MET A 183 -12.60 17.33 -4.72
C MET A 183 -13.37 17.97 -5.88
N GLY A 184 -12.90 19.12 -6.39
CA GLY A 184 -13.61 19.91 -7.38
C GLY A 184 -14.76 20.75 -6.78
N LEU A 185 -14.77 20.88 -5.46
CA LEU A 185 -15.77 21.63 -4.68
C LEU A 185 -15.27 23.06 -4.44
N GLN A 186 -16.18 23.99 -4.10
CA GLN A 186 -15.81 25.41 -3.90
C GLN A 186 -14.92 25.62 -2.66
N HIS A 187 -15.25 24.97 -1.55
CA HIS A 187 -14.54 25.13 -0.27
C HIS A 187 -13.84 23.87 0.20
N GLY A 188 -14.00 22.75 -0.53
CA GLY A 188 -13.38 21.47 -0.22
C GLY A 188 -13.88 20.83 1.08
N VAL A 189 -13.07 19.89 1.60
CA VAL A 189 -13.35 19.12 2.81
C VAL A 189 -12.15 19.22 3.75
N GLN A 190 -12.40 19.50 5.02
CA GLN A 190 -11.38 19.54 6.07
C GLN A 190 -11.89 18.73 7.26
N LEU A 191 -11.28 17.56 7.48
CA LEU A 191 -11.62 16.69 8.60
C LEU A 191 -10.40 16.51 9.51
N ALA A 192 -10.62 16.66 10.81
CA ALA A 192 -9.75 16.10 11.82
C ALA A 192 -10.33 14.74 12.22
N TYR A 193 -9.48 13.75 12.41
CA TYR A 193 -9.91 12.41 12.81
C TYR A 193 -9.02 11.81 13.89
N GLY A 194 -9.63 11.01 14.77
CA GLY A 194 -8.95 10.11 15.69
C GLY A 194 -9.27 8.67 15.32
N LEU A 195 -8.34 7.76 15.53
CA LEU A 195 -8.53 6.36 15.17
C LEU A 195 -7.83 5.40 16.15
N VAL A 196 -8.42 4.22 16.26
CA VAL A 196 -7.87 3.10 17.05
C VAL A 196 -7.78 1.90 16.14
N THR A 197 -6.60 1.27 16.09
CA THR A 197 -6.37 0.00 15.41
C THR A 197 -6.07 -1.07 16.43
N TYR A 198 -6.86 -2.15 16.41
CA TYR A 198 -6.62 -3.36 17.17
C TYR A 198 -6.08 -4.46 16.27
N GLY A 199 -4.98 -5.07 16.66
CA GLY A 199 -4.33 -6.15 15.92
C GLY A 199 -2.88 -5.83 15.56
N ASN A 200 -2.37 -6.55 14.57
CA ASN A 200 -1.01 -6.42 14.07
C ASN A 200 -1.01 -6.01 12.58
N PRO A 201 0.13 -5.72 11.95
CA PRO A 201 0.20 -5.32 10.55
C PRO A 201 -0.47 -6.27 9.55
N GLU A 202 -0.71 -7.52 9.91
CA GLU A 202 -1.28 -8.55 9.04
C GLU A 202 -2.79 -8.77 9.25
N ASN A 203 -3.22 -8.64 10.52
CA ASN A 203 -4.61 -8.87 10.93
C ASN A 203 -5.02 -7.77 11.88
N ASN A 204 -5.89 -6.89 11.44
CA ASN A 204 -6.30 -5.74 12.23
C ASN A 204 -7.68 -5.21 11.85
N VAL A 205 -8.25 -4.45 12.77
CA VAL A 205 -9.49 -3.70 12.60
C VAL A 205 -9.25 -2.28 13.09
N THR A 206 -9.73 -1.29 12.36
CA THR A 206 -9.63 0.13 12.72
C THR A 206 -11.00 0.78 12.75
N LEU A 207 -11.27 1.48 13.83
CA LEU A 207 -12.37 2.44 13.95
C LEU A 207 -11.79 3.85 13.92
N ALA A 208 -12.34 4.73 13.07
CA ALA A 208 -12.01 6.14 13.08
C ALA A 208 -13.27 7.00 13.21
N LEU A 209 -13.15 8.04 14.01
CA LEU A 209 -14.15 9.09 14.20
C LEU A 209 -13.56 10.40 13.68
N SER A 210 -14.39 11.20 13.01
CA SER A 210 -13.92 12.48 12.46
C SER A 210 -14.78 13.64 12.92
N THR A 211 -14.31 14.84 12.67
CA THR A 211 -15.05 16.11 12.81
C THR A 211 -14.48 17.13 11.83
N GLY A 212 -15.24 18.11 11.42
CA GLY A 212 -14.72 19.14 10.50
C GLY A 212 -15.80 19.80 9.65
N TRP A 213 -15.37 20.25 8.48
CA TRP A 213 -16.16 21.04 7.54
C TRP A 213 -16.17 20.39 6.16
N ALA A 214 -17.28 20.54 5.47
CA ALA A 214 -17.41 20.27 4.05
C ALA A 214 -18.18 21.43 3.41
N GLU A 215 -17.70 21.93 2.27
CA GLU A 215 -18.28 23.07 1.55
C GLU A 215 -18.54 24.31 2.45
N GLY A 216 -17.61 24.59 3.38
CA GLY A 216 -17.70 25.70 4.31
C GLY A 216 -18.68 25.51 5.47
N HIS A 217 -19.38 24.39 5.55
CA HIS A 217 -20.33 24.06 6.61
C HIS A 217 -19.76 23.03 7.58
N TYR A 218 -19.92 23.31 8.89
CA TYR A 218 -19.56 22.35 9.91
C TYR A 218 -20.45 21.09 9.82
N LEU A 219 -19.80 19.92 9.86
CA LEU A 219 -20.49 18.63 9.79
C LEU A 219 -21.05 18.26 11.17
N LYS A 220 -22.38 18.41 11.36
CA LYS A 220 -23.05 17.98 12.59
C LYS A 220 -22.94 16.48 12.81
N ASN A 221 -22.92 15.70 11.72
CA ASN A 221 -22.82 14.26 11.72
C ASN A 221 -21.62 13.86 10.81
N PRO A 222 -20.39 13.91 11.33
CA PRO A 222 -19.21 13.65 10.52
C PRO A 222 -19.07 12.17 10.16
N PRO A 223 -18.28 11.85 9.13
CA PRO A 223 -17.99 10.48 8.74
C PRO A 223 -17.34 9.65 9.84
N ILE A 224 -17.74 8.38 9.90
CA ILE A 224 -17.12 7.34 10.73
C ILE A 224 -16.61 6.27 9.78
N THR A 225 -15.44 5.67 10.04
CA THR A 225 -14.99 4.53 9.26
C THR A 225 -14.75 3.31 10.14
N LEU A 226 -15.12 2.13 9.62
CA LEU A 226 -14.83 0.83 10.21
C LEU A 226 -14.17 -0.04 9.14
N ASN A 227 -12.90 -0.37 9.37
CA ASN A 227 -12.06 -1.00 8.37
C ASN A 227 -11.40 -2.25 8.94
N GLY A 228 -11.06 -3.20 8.08
CA GLY A 228 -10.39 -4.43 8.48
C GLY A 228 -9.43 -4.96 7.42
N MET A 229 -8.39 -5.64 7.88
CA MET A 229 -7.45 -6.37 7.03
C MET A 229 -7.15 -7.71 7.67
N PHE A 230 -7.22 -8.78 6.87
CA PHE A 230 -7.01 -10.13 7.35
C PHE A 230 -6.15 -10.91 6.36
N ARG A 231 -5.07 -11.49 6.87
CA ARG A 231 -4.17 -12.33 6.09
C ARG A 231 -4.87 -13.62 5.63
N MET A 232 -4.94 -13.83 4.32
CA MET A 232 -5.53 -15.05 3.74
C MET A 232 -4.47 -16.01 3.18
N GLY A 233 -3.34 -15.50 2.74
CA GLY A 233 -2.31 -16.29 2.09
C GLY A 233 -0.90 -15.76 2.34
N ARG A 234 0.09 -16.41 1.71
CA ARG A 234 1.51 -16.01 1.85
C ARG A 234 1.80 -14.61 1.29
N ARG A 235 0.99 -14.16 0.33
CA ARG A 235 1.11 -12.89 -0.39
C ARG A 235 -0.24 -12.20 -0.58
N THR A 236 -1.26 -12.58 0.19
CA THR A 236 -2.61 -12.07 0.00
C THR A 236 -3.28 -11.74 1.33
N SER A 237 -4.02 -10.65 1.36
CA SER A 237 -4.88 -10.25 2.48
C SER A 237 -6.24 -9.82 1.96
N PHE A 238 -7.30 -10.15 2.67
CA PHE A 238 -8.61 -9.56 2.51
C PHE A 238 -8.61 -8.16 3.13
N ILE A 239 -9.26 -7.20 2.48
CA ILE A 239 -9.43 -5.84 2.97
C ILE A 239 -10.90 -5.47 2.89
N THR A 240 -11.40 -4.82 3.93
CA THR A 240 -12.68 -4.14 3.92
C THR A 240 -12.53 -2.73 4.47
N GLU A 241 -13.19 -1.78 3.83
CA GLU A 241 -13.19 -0.37 4.23
C GLU A 241 -14.60 0.18 4.08
N ASN A 242 -15.16 0.67 5.18
CA ASN A 242 -16.55 1.09 5.23
C ASN A 242 -16.62 2.52 5.76
N TRP A 243 -17.22 3.40 4.98
CA TRP A 243 -17.46 4.80 5.33
C TRP A 243 -18.93 4.99 5.63
N ILE A 244 -19.23 5.35 6.86
CA ILE A 244 -20.57 5.69 7.32
C ILE A 244 -20.66 7.22 7.29
N VAL A 245 -21.35 7.74 6.28
CA VAL A 245 -21.54 9.20 6.07
C VAL A 245 -23.03 9.47 6.26
N PRO A 246 -23.47 10.02 7.41
CA PRO A 246 -24.89 10.11 7.76
C PRO A 246 -25.76 10.84 6.73
N SER A 247 -25.20 11.78 5.98
CA SER A 247 -25.90 12.54 4.93
C SER A 247 -26.01 11.81 3.59
N ILE A 248 -25.17 10.81 3.33
CA ILE A 248 -25.05 10.14 2.01
C ILE A 248 -25.36 8.63 2.14
N GLY A 249 -25.23 8.06 3.34
CA GLY A 249 -25.35 6.64 3.59
C GLY A 249 -24.02 5.96 3.83
N THR A 250 -23.99 4.63 3.70
CA THR A 250 -22.78 3.84 3.90
C THR A 250 -22.19 3.42 2.58
N LEU A 251 -20.90 3.69 2.38
CA LEU A 251 -20.08 3.13 1.30
C LEU A 251 -19.35 1.91 1.85
N TYR A 252 -19.62 0.76 1.28
CA TYR A 252 -18.96 -0.51 1.60
C TYR A 252 -17.87 -0.78 0.57
N SER A 253 -16.69 -1.17 1.04
CA SER A 253 -15.62 -1.59 0.15
C SER A 253 -15.05 -2.91 0.62
N TYR A 254 -14.77 -3.80 -0.31
CA TYR A 254 -14.17 -5.10 -0.01
C TYR A 254 -13.29 -5.54 -1.17
N GLY A 255 -12.20 -6.20 -0.86
CA GLY A 255 -11.25 -6.62 -1.87
C GLY A 255 -10.12 -7.48 -1.34
N VAL A 256 -9.18 -7.75 -2.22
CA VAL A 256 -7.99 -8.54 -1.94
C VAL A 256 -6.75 -7.72 -2.28
N ARG A 257 -5.81 -7.65 -1.36
CA ARG A 257 -4.46 -7.13 -1.58
C ARG A 257 -3.53 -8.26 -1.93
N PHE A 258 -2.90 -8.16 -3.09
CA PHE A 258 -1.78 -8.99 -3.51
C PHE A 258 -0.49 -8.22 -3.30
N PHE A 259 0.54 -8.84 -2.73
CA PHE A 259 1.76 -8.12 -2.46
C PHE A 259 3.04 -8.95 -2.54
N GLY A 260 4.11 -8.29 -2.94
CA GLY A 260 5.49 -8.68 -2.79
C GLY A 260 6.16 -7.91 -1.65
N SER A 261 7.47 -7.88 -1.62
CA SER A 261 8.23 -7.18 -0.57
C SER A 261 8.10 -5.64 -0.61
N LYS A 262 7.88 -5.07 -1.80
CA LYS A 262 7.78 -3.62 -2.01
C LYS A 262 6.54 -3.19 -2.78
N ILE A 263 5.90 -4.10 -3.52
CA ILE A 263 4.77 -3.79 -4.41
C ILE A 263 3.53 -4.43 -3.85
N SER A 264 2.41 -3.74 -3.90
CA SER A 264 1.08 -4.31 -3.70
C SER A 264 0.10 -3.81 -4.75
N VAL A 265 -0.90 -4.65 -5.02
CA VAL A 265 -2.04 -4.36 -5.89
C VAL A 265 -3.30 -4.71 -5.10
N ASP A 266 -4.21 -3.75 -4.99
CA ASP A 266 -5.51 -3.97 -4.37
C ASP A 266 -6.57 -4.07 -5.47
N LEU A 267 -7.30 -5.16 -5.47
CA LEU A 267 -8.45 -5.39 -6.35
C LEU A 267 -9.70 -5.59 -5.50
N GLY A 268 -10.74 -4.84 -5.78
CA GLY A 268 -11.95 -4.90 -4.95
C GLY A 268 -13.15 -4.26 -5.61
N PHE A 269 -14.14 -3.97 -4.79
CA PHE A 269 -15.38 -3.32 -5.19
C PHE A 269 -15.80 -2.29 -4.16
N LEU A 270 -16.36 -1.19 -4.66
CA LEU A 270 -17.03 -0.15 -3.88
C LEU A 270 -18.53 -0.30 -4.09
N ASN A 271 -19.29 -0.29 -3.02
CA ASN A 271 -20.74 -0.49 -3.10
C ASN A 271 -21.50 0.37 -2.09
N ASN A 272 -22.72 0.71 -2.41
CA ASN A 272 -23.71 1.32 -1.51
C ASN A 272 -25.12 0.89 -1.91
N LYS A 273 -26.14 1.32 -1.17
CA LYS A 273 -27.54 0.97 -1.45
C LYS A 273 -28.00 1.32 -2.86
N ASP A 274 -27.49 2.42 -3.44
CA ASP A 274 -27.93 2.90 -4.75
C ASP A 274 -27.17 2.19 -5.88
N ILE A 275 -25.88 1.97 -5.71
CA ILE A 275 -25.06 1.17 -6.63
C ILE A 275 -25.61 -0.25 -6.75
N MET A 276 -26.00 -0.87 -5.62
CA MET A 276 -26.56 -2.22 -5.59
C MET A 276 -27.85 -2.39 -6.41
N LYS A 277 -28.62 -1.33 -6.63
CA LYS A 277 -29.81 -1.37 -7.49
C LYS A 277 -29.47 -1.64 -8.96
N GLY A 278 -28.29 -1.19 -9.43
CA GLY A 278 -27.85 -1.36 -10.81
C GLY A 278 -26.74 -2.40 -10.99
N ILE A 279 -25.79 -2.44 -10.04
CA ILE A 279 -24.60 -3.31 -10.10
C ILE A 279 -24.47 -4.04 -8.77
N LEU A 280 -24.94 -5.28 -8.69
CA LEU A 280 -24.97 -6.05 -7.44
C LEU A 280 -23.59 -6.19 -6.78
N ILE A 281 -22.54 -6.40 -7.57
CA ILE A 281 -21.17 -6.62 -7.07
C ILE A 281 -20.51 -5.29 -6.67
N GLY A 282 -20.94 -4.15 -7.23
CA GLY A 282 -20.37 -2.85 -6.99
C GLY A 282 -19.42 -2.36 -8.10
N ILE A 283 -18.91 -1.15 -7.94
CA ILE A 283 -17.96 -0.52 -8.86
C ILE A 283 -16.57 -1.13 -8.62
N PRO A 284 -15.89 -1.65 -9.66
CA PRO A 284 -14.55 -2.19 -9.51
C PRO A 284 -13.58 -1.17 -8.94
N TYR A 285 -12.75 -1.60 -8.00
CA TYR A 285 -11.65 -0.83 -7.44
C TYR A 285 -10.32 -1.46 -7.81
N VAL A 286 -9.38 -0.63 -8.23
CA VAL A 286 -8.00 -1.04 -8.49
C VAL A 286 -7.03 0.04 -8.03
N ASP A 287 -6.03 -0.36 -7.28
CA ASP A 287 -4.85 0.45 -7.01
C ASP A 287 -3.57 -0.39 -7.08
N PHE A 288 -2.48 0.34 -7.18
CA PHE A 288 -1.15 -0.19 -7.24
C PHE A 288 -0.23 0.68 -6.37
N VAL A 289 0.60 0.03 -5.57
CA VAL A 289 1.46 0.70 -4.59
C VAL A 289 2.89 0.20 -4.69
N VAL A 290 3.83 1.14 -4.63
CA VAL A 290 5.27 0.86 -4.54
C VAL A 290 5.82 1.48 -3.28
N LYS A 291 6.39 0.66 -2.38
CA LYS A 291 7.11 1.10 -1.17
C LYS A 291 8.58 1.38 -1.52
N PHE A 292 9.12 2.48 -1.01
CA PHE A 292 10.51 2.88 -1.16
C PHE A 292 11.16 3.31 0.15
#